data_30be511bb5fc19ddd996c6a30dc4c031
#
_entry.id   30be511bb5fc19ddd996c6a30dc4c031
#
_cell.length_a   1.000
_cell.length_b   1.000
_cell.length_c   1.000
_cell.angle_alpha   90.00
_cell.angle_beta   90.00
_cell.angle_gamma   90.00
#
_symmetry.space_group_name_H-M   'P 1'
#
loop_
_entity.id
_entity.type
_entity.pdbx_description
1 polymer ?
#
loop_
_entity_poly.entity_id
_entity_poly.type
_entity_poly.pdbx_seq_one_letter_code
_entity_poly.pdbx_strand_id
1 'polypeptide(L)'
;IFFDLKIAYLEKAANYNEIEKLFGLIPEDDLNDDLLNEYITSKLINGDYKSICRLDSQISEGKFKLEINSFCKAMSNNLPALDLMISLLIEEDIADKDLLYIYYSYINQTEIDLKRIKNLDIKKINLISNLGIDFSEYINENSPLELQLFFIYSKLKVEDKKVVLAENLLSTSTLESSVLGDLYKQYFTGSNLNTSVDYLNMESSMKKRVGIYNLIRSTSDQSKLPKLLSLYVDEMGSQKLLLNSANLVYDKAKIITPKQSYKNDVLPICVILLINNDTEKCKEWLDALTFDKDSKEIIKKIKFYLFLKNDDDQIKSSVLNNAENYVSLESLDDLDKNIIAKFFSLRQENQFLEFWRSKNDMIRTSGITINIKLIEYLNQIKDISVGEAILLSSIIYGNNNEHSKDVYALFSIIKTLEVINPSFTDEFLFEYFANNLI
;
A
#
# COMPACT_ATOMS: atom_id res chain seq x y z
N ILE A 1 10.23 25.07 -8.83
CA ILE A 1 8.83 24.70 -9.18
C ILE A 1 8.72 23.19 -9.51
N PHE A 2 9.53 22.63 -10.44
CA PHE A 2 9.41 21.21 -10.81
C PHE A 2 9.74 20.27 -9.64
N PHE A 3 10.85 20.50 -8.97
CA PHE A 3 11.28 19.70 -7.82
C PHE A 3 10.29 19.83 -6.66
N ASP A 4 9.84 21.05 -6.34
CA ASP A 4 8.85 21.30 -5.28
C ASP A 4 7.56 20.52 -5.50
N LEU A 5 7.01 20.55 -6.73
CA LEU A 5 5.79 19.80 -7.08
C LEU A 5 6.00 18.29 -6.99
N LYS A 6 7.16 17.80 -7.45
CA LYS A 6 7.47 16.37 -7.40
C LYS A 6 7.66 15.88 -5.96
N ILE A 7 8.37 16.64 -5.14
CA ILE A 7 8.56 16.33 -3.72
C ILE A 7 7.22 16.36 -2.99
N ALA A 8 6.40 17.40 -3.16
CA ALA A 8 5.08 17.47 -2.54
C ALA A 8 4.15 16.31 -2.96
N TYR A 9 4.29 15.82 -4.19
CA TYR A 9 3.59 14.60 -4.63
C TYR A 9 4.12 13.34 -3.93
N LEU A 10 5.44 13.19 -3.85
CA LEU A 10 6.09 12.04 -3.21
C LEU A 10 5.82 12.00 -1.70
N GLU A 11 5.77 13.15 -1.04
CA GLU A 11 5.39 13.29 0.37
C GLU A 11 3.97 12.79 0.61
N LYS A 12 3.00 13.26 -0.21
CA LYS A 12 1.61 12.78 -0.14
C LYS A 12 1.48 11.28 -0.41
N ALA A 13 2.34 10.73 -1.27
CA ALA A 13 2.42 9.31 -1.56
C ALA A 13 3.25 8.54 -0.51
N ALA A 14 3.78 9.23 0.52
CA ALA A 14 4.71 8.69 1.52
C ALA A 14 5.96 7.98 0.92
N ASN A 15 6.35 8.35 -0.27
CA ASN A 15 7.50 7.75 -0.95
C ASN A 15 8.80 8.49 -0.61
N TYR A 16 9.15 8.44 0.67
CA TYR A 16 10.34 9.12 1.21
C TYR A 16 11.65 8.59 0.64
N ASN A 17 11.71 7.34 0.20
CA ASN A 17 12.88 6.78 -0.48
C ASN A 17 13.16 7.47 -1.83
N GLU A 18 12.10 7.80 -2.57
CA GLU A 18 12.24 8.54 -3.83
C GLU A 18 12.56 10.02 -3.58
N ILE A 19 12.11 10.62 -2.49
CA ILE A 19 12.54 11.97 -2.07
C ILE A 19 14.04 11.99 -1.85
N GLU A 20 14.61 11.01 -1.16
CA GLU A 20 16.05 10.90 -0.94
C GLU A 20 16.84 10.79 -2.26
N LYS A 21 16.36 9.98 -3.20
CA LYS A 21 16.99 9.84 -4.52
C LYS A 21 16.90 11.13 -5.32
N LEU A 22 15.73 11.76 -5.30
CA LEU A 22 15.49 13.00 -6.03
C LEU A 22 16.36 14.13 -5.51
N PHE A 23 16.57 14.21 -4.19
CA PHE A 23 17.41 15.23 -3.56
C PHE A 23 18.83 15.24 -4.14
N GLY A 24 19.41 14.06 -4.38
CA GLY A 24 20.72 13.93 -5.01
C GLY A 24 20.79 14.40 -6.47
N LEU A 25 19.64 14.71 -7.09
CA LEU A 25 19.54 15.23 -8.47
C LEU A 25 19.23 16.73 -8.52
N ILE A 26 18.95 17.37 -7.39
CA ILE A 26 18.65 18.80 -7.30
C ILE A 26 19.95 19.58 -7.43
N PRO A 27 20.08 20.54 -8.37
CA PRO A 27 21.22 21.44 -8.43
C PRO A 27 21.37 22.24 -7.14
N GLU A 28 22.61 22.53 -6.73
CA GLU A 28 22.88 23.29 -5.49
C GLU A 28 22.20 24.67 -5.49
N ASP A 29 22.13 25.33 -6.67
CA ASP A 29 21.47 26.63 -6.82
C ASP A 29 19.95 26.59 -6.67
N ASP A 30 19.33 25.40 -6.80
CA ASP A 30 17.89 25.18 -6.64
C ASP A 30 17.51 24.71 -5.22
N LEU A 31 18.50 24.45 -4.36
CA LEU A 31 18.26 24.04 -2.97
C LEU A 31 17.78 25.25 -2.16
N ASN A 32 16.67 25.05 -1.46
CA ASN A 32 16.10 25.99 -0.51
C ASN A 32 15.78 25.28 0.82
N ASP A 33 15.47 26.06 1.85
CA ASP A 33 15.21 25.52 3.18
C ASP A 33 13.98 24.59 3.22
N ASP A 34 12.96 24.81 2.37
CA ASP A 34 11.78 23.95 2.29
C ASP A 34 12.16 22.57 1.73
N LEU A 35 12.89 22.51 0.61
CA LEU A 35 13.39 21.27 0.03
C LEU A 35 14.31 20.51 0.97
N LEU A 36 15.19 21.25 1.67
CA LEU A 36 16.05 20.68 2.69
C LEU A 36 15.26 20.10 3.86
N ASN A 37 14.18 20.75 4.29
CA ASN A 37 13.33 20.25 5.36
C ASN A 37 12.64 18.93 4.99
N GLU A 38 12.16 18.77 3.74
CA GLU A 38 11.59 17.52 3.26
C GLU A 38 12.63 16.38 3.21
N TYR A 39 13.84 16.69 2.76
CA TYR A 39 14.94 15.73 2.79
C TYR A 39 15.32 15.33 4.23
N ILE A 40 15.37 16.30 5.15
CA ILE A 40 15.61 16.05 6.57
C ILE A 40 14.51 15.16 7.14
N THR A 41 13.24 15.43 6.82
CA THR A 41 12.11 14.61 7.24
C THR A 41 12.27 13.17 6.75
N SER A 42 12.63 12.95 5.48
CA SER A 42 12.86 11.62 4.93
C SER A 42 13.96 10.85 5.68
N LYS A 43 15.06 11.52 6.04
CA LYS A 43 16.15 10.93 6.82
C LYS A 43 15.76 10.63 8.26
N LEU A 44 14.98 11.52 8.88
CA LEU A 44 14.53 11.35 10.28
C LEU A 44 13.54 10.20 10.43
N ILE A 45 12.70 9.93 9.43
CA ILE A 45 11.80 8.76 9.40
C ILE A 45 12.61 7.46 9.55
N ASN A 46 13.78 7.38 8.93
CA ASN A 46 14.69 6.24 9.03
C ASN A 46 15.64 6.32 10.25
N GLY A 47 15.55 7.37 11.07
CA GLY A 47 16.43 7.61 12.21
C GLY A 47 17.87 7.98 11.82
N ASP A 48 18.11 8.39 10.58
CA ASP A 48 19.45 8.75 10.06
C ASP A 48 19.80 10.21 10.32
N TYR A 49 19.82 10.61 11.59
CA TYR A 49 20.24 11.96 11.99
C TYR A 49 21.70 12.29 11.64
N LYS A 50 22.57 11.27 11.49
CA LYS A 50 23.98 11.50 11.18
C LYS A 50 24.18 12.10 9.80
N SER A 51 23.41 11.69 8.83
CA SER A 51 23.43 12.28 7.48
C SER A 51 22.98 13.73 7.50
N ILE A 52 21.94 14.04 8.29
CA ILE A 52 21.44 15.41 8.45
C ILE A 52 22.53 16.32 9.05
N CYS A 53 23.23 15.86 10.07
CA CYS A 53 24.25 16.65 10.75
C CYS A 53 25.52 16.89 9.88
N ARG A 54 25.60 16.29 8.69
CA ARG A 54 26.66 16.57 7.70
C ARG A 54 26.26 17.63 6.67
N LEU A 55 24.98 18.05 6.67
CA LEU A 55 24.46 19.03 5.71
C LEU A 55 24.82 20.49 6.08
N ASP A 56 25.57 20.73 7.13
CA ASP A 56 25.87 22.08 7.67
C ASP A 56 26.36 23.06 6.61
N SER A 57 27.18 22.59 5.65
CA SER A 57 27.70 23.42 4.55
C SER A 57 26.67 23.73 3.45
N GLN A 58 25.57 22.98 3.37
CA GLN A 58 24.52 23.15 2.37
C GLN A 58 23.36 24.00 2.88
N ILE A 59 23.27 24.20 4.22
CA ILE A 59 22.21 24.98 4.83
C ILE A 59 22.65 26.46 4.87
N SER A 60 21.80 27.35 4.34
CA SER A 60 22.03 28.79 4.39
C SER A 60 22.11 29.31 5.82
N GLU A 61 22.92 30.37 6.05
CA GLU A 61 22.98 30.99 7.36
C GLU A 61 21.60 31.56 7.75
N GLY A 62 21.20 31.32 8.99
CA GLY A 62 19.92 31.82 9.49
C GLY A 62 19.25 30.90 10.50
N LYS A 63 17.96 31.12 10.69
CA LYS A 63 17.15 30.43 11.70
C LYS A 63 17.10 28.93 11.48
N PHE A 64 16.92 28.48 10.23
CA PHE A 64 16.85 27.06 9.88
C PHE A 64 18.15 26.32 10.23
N LYS A 65 19.31 26.92 9.92
CA LYS A 65 20.62 26.38 10.30
C LYS A 65 20.78 26.24 11.80
N LEU A 66 20.34 27.26 12.56
CA LEU A 66 20.40 27.24 14.00
C LEU A 66 19.55 26.10 14.61
N GLU A 67 18.33 25.87 14.09
CA GLU A 67 17.51 24.75 14.51
C GLU A 67 18.17 23.40 14.26
N ILE A 68 18.68 23.18 13.04
CA ILE A 68 19.30 21.90 12.67
C ILE A 68 20.57 21.67 13.50
N ASN A 69 21.38 22.70 13.70
CA ASN A 69 22.57 22.61 14.54
C ASN A 69 22.24 22.26 15.99
N SER A 70 21.20 22.88 16.55
CA SER A 70 20.73 22.57 17.91
C SER A 70 20.27 21.11 18.03
N PHE A 71 19.48 20.64 17.08
CA PHE A 71 19.06 19.26 16.97
C PHE A 71 20.27 18.31 16.92
N CYS A 72 21.27 18.61 16.08
CA CYS A 72 22.47 17.80 15.95
C CYS A 72 23.36 17.78 17.23
N LYS A 73 23.43 18.89 17.97
CA LYS A 73 24.14 18.92 19.25
C LYS A 73 23.44 18.06 20.31
N ALA A 74 22.09 18.09 20.34
CA ALA A 74 21.31 17.21 21.22
C ALA A 74 21.52 15.75 20.85
N MET A 75 21.32 15.37 19.57
CA MET A 75 21.47 13.99 19.08
C MET A 75 22.89 13.41 19.31
N SER A 76 23.92 14.26 19.26
CA SER A 76 25.32 13.87 19.53
C SER A 76 25.69 13.95 20.99
N ASN A 77 24.76 14.30 21.88
CA ASN A 77 24.98 14.50 23.33
C ASN A 77 26.09 15.51 23.64
N ASN A 78 26.25 16.53 22.79
CA ASN A 78 27.19 17.63 23.03
C ASN A 78 26.51 18.73 23.85
N LEU A 79 26.37 18.48 25.17
CA LEU A 79 25.56 19.30 26.07
C LEU A 79 26.09 20.76 26.20
N PRO A 80 27.43 21.04 26.28
CA PRO A 80 27.92 22.42 26.34
C PRO A 80 27.57 23.23 25.07
N ALA A 81 27.69 22.61 23.90
CA ALA A 81 27.30 23.28 22.65
C ALA A 81 25.79 23.44 22.52
N LEU A 82 25.00 22.48 23.01
CA LEU A 82 23.55 22.55 23.03
C LEU A 82 23.06 23.73 23.90
N ASP A 83 23.67 23.95 25.09
CA ASP A 83 23.30 25.06 25.99
C ASP A 83 23.52 26.42 25.33
N LEU A 84 24.63 26.57 24.60
CA LEU A 84 24.89 27.78 23.81
C LEU A 84 23.83 27.94 22.71
N MET A 85 23.48 26.85 21.97
CA MET A 85 22.48 26.90 20.90
C MET A 85 21.10 27.28 21.45
N ILE A 86 20.68 26.74 22.61
CA ILE A 86 19.43 27.12 23.28
C ILE A 86 19.37 28.62 23.55
N SER A 87 20.45 29.20 24.05
CA SER A 87 20.51 30.64 24.28
C SER A 87 20.27 31.44 23.01
N LEU A 88 20.88 31.02 21.89
CA LEU A 88 20.71 31.65 20.60
C LEU A 88 19.26 31.45 20.04
N LEU A 89 18.67 30.23 20.21
CA LEU A 89 17.30 29.96 19.80
C LEU A 89 16.29 30.84 20.54
N ILE A 90 16.51 31.12 21.82
CA ILE A 90 15.67 32.02 22.64
C ILE A 90 15.85 33.47 22.18
N GLU A 91 17.10 33.91 21.96
CA GLU A 91 17.41 35.27 21.52
C GLU A 91 16.77 35.59 20.15
N GLU A 92 16.78 34.63 19.24
CA GLU A 92 16.20 34.76 17.92
C GLU A 92 14.68 34.46 17.87
N ASP A 93 14.05 34.11 18.99
CA ASP A 93 12.63 33.75 19.11
C ASP A 93 12.21 32.64 18.11
N ILE A 94 13.02 31.59 18.02
CA ILE A 94 12.84 30.47 17.06
C ILE A 94 12.21 29.25 17.71
N ALA A 95 12.68 28.88 18.91
CA ALA A 95 12.30 27.62 19.53
C ALA A 95 10.93 27.66 20.19
N ASP A 96 10.09 26.67 19.88
CA ASP A 96 8.86 26.46 20.62
C ASP A 96 9.12 25.93 22.05
N LYS A 97 8.10 26.03 22.91
CA LYS A 97 8.21 25.63 24.32
C LYS A 97 8.43 24.13 24.49
N ASP A 98 7.90 23.30 23.59
CA ASP A 98 8.03 21.85 23.64
C ASP A 98 9.45 21.43 23.30
N LEU A 99 10.07 22.07 22.28
CA LEU A 99 11.43 21.82 21.88
C LEU A 99 12.44 22.25 22.98
N LEU A 100 12.24 23.43 23.56
CA LEU A 100 13.04 23.91 24.68
C LEU A 100 12.94 22.97 25.89
N TYR A 101 11.73 22.48 26.21
CA TYR A 101 11.53 21.51 27.29
C TYR A 101 12.33 20.23 27.05
N ILE A 102 12.33 19.70 25.81
CA ILE A 102 13.13 18.52 25.45
C ILE A 102 14.63 18.82 25.59
N TYR A 103 15.12 19.94 25.07
CA TYR A 103 16.56 20.29 25.16
C TYR A 103 17.04 20.49 26.61
N TYR A 104 16.23 21.15 27.45
CA TYR A 104 16.54 21.26 28.86
C TYR A 104 16.59 19.90 29.59
N SER A 105 15.73 18.96 29.16
CA SER A 105 15.77 17.60 29.70
C SER A 105 17.07 16.88 29.31
N TYR A 106 17.59 17.11 28.10
CA TYR A 106 18.92 16.61 27.69
C TYR A 106 20.02 17.16 28.60
N ILE A 107 20.06 18.49 28.79
CA ILE A 107 21.09 19.15 29.58
C ILE A 107 21.07 18.72 31.05
N ASN A 108 19.88 18.70 31.64
CA ASN A 108 19.68 18.39 33.04
C ASN A 108 19.57 16.89 33.34
N GLN A 109 19.57 16.05 32.30
CA GLN A 109 19.42 14.60 32.41
C GLN A 109 18.15 14.23 33.19
N THR A 110 17.04 14.97 32.94
CA THR A 110 15.73 14.74 33.59
C THR A 110 14.84 13.94 32.69
N GLU A 111 13.91 13.19 33.29
CA GLU A 111 12.89 12.48 32.55
C GLU A 111 11.96 13.45 31.81
N ILE A 112 11.56 13.10 30.59
CA ILE A 112 10.60 13.84 29.79
C ILE A 112 9.21 13.30 30.08
N ASP A 113 8.30 14.18 30.53
CA ASP A 113 6.88 13.89 30.60
C ASP A 113 6.24 14.21 29.25
N LEU A 114 5.99 13.17 28.45
CA LEU A 114 5.41 13.31 27.11
C LEU A 114 4.02 13.99 27.11
N LYS A 115 3.29 13.96 28.22
CA LYS A 115 1.99 14.66 28.35
C LYS A 115 2.09 16.18 28.28
N ARG A 116 3.28 16.73 28.50
CA ARG A 116 3.54 18.17 28.40
C ARG A 116 3.78 18.64 26.96
N ILE A 117 4.14 17.70 26.05
CA ILE A 117 4.43 18.00 24.66
C ILE A 117 3.10 18.05 23.91
N LYS A 118 2.74 19.24 23.36
CA LYS A 118 1.47 19.46 22.68
C LYS A 118 1.54 19.12 21.20
N ASN A 119 2.65 19.47 20.55
CA ASN A 119 2.85 19.30 19.11
C ASN A 119 4.07 18.41 18.88
N LEU A 120 3.80 17.10 18.77
CA LEU A 120 4.83 16.13 18.42
C LEU A 120 5.09 16.19 16.92
N ASP A 121 6.34 16.33 16.53
CA ASP A 121 6.82 16.28 15.15
C ASP A 121 8.01 15.33 15.01
N ILE A 122 8.50 15.14 13.78
CA ILE A 122 9.54 14.18 13.47
C ILE A 122 10.87 14.51 14.14
N LYS A 123 11.22 15.78 14.35
CA LYS A 123 12.45 16.21 15.05
C LYS A 123 12.34 15.87 16.55
N LYS A 124 11.22 16.24 17.18
CA LYS A 124 10.98 15.99 18.60
C LYS A 124 10.93 14.50 18.93
N ILE A 125 10.25 13.68 18.10
CA ILE A 125 10.18 12.24 18.35
C ILE A 125 11.53 11.55 18.20
N ASN A 126 12.40 12.00 17.28
CA ASN A 126 13.77 11.51 17.17
C ASN A 126 14.58 11.85 18.43
N LEU A 127 14.45 13.06 18.97
CA LEU A 127 15.09 13.45 20.23
C LEU A 127 14.63 12.57 21.40
N ILE A 128 13.31 12.37 21.53
CA ILE A 128 12.68 11.52 22.55
C ILE A 128 13.17 10.08 22.44
N SER A 129 13.17 9.54 21.22
CA SER A 129 13.64 8.18 20.91
C SER A 129 15.12 8.00 21.25
N ASN A 130 15.96 9.02 21.00
CA ASN A 130 17.39 8.99 21.32
C ASN A 130 17.66 8.90 22.83
N LEU A 131 16.75 9.38 23.65
CA LEU A 131 16.78 9.22 25.11
C LEU A 131 16.26 7.85 25.59
N GLY A 132 15.85 6.97 24.68
CA GLY A 132 15.29 5.65 25.01
C GLY A 132 13.89 5.67 25.59
N ILE A 133 13.16 6.78 25.45
CA ILE A 133 11.80 6.93 25.97
C ILE A 133 10.81 6.25 25.01
N ASP A 134 9.90 5.46 25.55
CA ASP A 134 8.82 4.84 24.79
C ASP A 134 7.71 5.87 24.50
N PHE A 135 7.47 6.11 23.24
CA PHE A 135 6.46 7.05 22.73
C PHE A 135 5.27 6.33 22.05
N SER A 136 5.21 5.00 22.13
CA SER A 136 4.22 4.18 21.41
C SER A 136 2.77 4.59 21.69
N GLU A 137 2.45 5.03 22.91
CA GLU A 137 1.10 5.46 23.28
C GLU A 137 0.63 6.72 22.55
N TYR A 138 1.56 7.55 22.10
CA TYR A 138 1.28 8.86 21.48
C TYR A 138 1.10 8.80 19.97
N ILE A 139 1.45 7.68 19.33
CA ILE A 139 1.27 7.48 17.89
C ILE A 139 0.02 6.63 17.66
N ASN A 140 -0.84 7.05 16.74
CA ASN A 140 -2.04 6.33 16.32
C ASN A 140 -2.33 6.57 14.83
N GLU A 141 -3.42 6.00 14.32
CA GLU A 141 -3.83 6.11 12.91
C GLU A 141 -4.13 7.55 12.43
N ASN A 142 -4.42 8.46 13.36
CA ASN A 142 -4.64 9.88 13.05
C ASN A 142 -3.37 10.73 13.21
N SER A 143 -2.26 10.14 13.62
CA SER A 143 -0.97 10.84 13.70
C SER A 143 -0.47 11.19 12.30
N PRO A 144 0.33 12.26 12.13
CA PRO A 144 1.03 12.53 10.89
C PRO A 144 1.76 11.31 10.36
N LEU A 145 1.79 11.14 9.04
CA LEU A 145 2.28 9.94 8.38
C LEU A 145 3.75 9.66 8.68
N GLU A 146 4.58 10.71 8.72
CA GLU A 146 5.99 10.63 9.06
C GLU A 146 6.24 10.08 10.47
N LEU A 147 5.34 10.39 11.43
CA LEU A 147 5.40 9.84 12.78
C LEU A 147 4.98 8.36 12.82
N GLN A 148 3.96 7.99 12.05
CA GLN A 148 3.56 6.59 11.94
C GLN A 148 4.68 5.73 11.34
N LEU A 149 5.32 6.21 10.27
CA LEU A 149 6.45 5.54 9.63
C LEU A 149 7.66 5.45 10.57
N PHE A 150 8.01 6.56 11.24
CA PHE A 150 9.10 6.54 12.24
C PHE A 150 8.83 5.51 13.34
N PHE A 151 7.60 5.43 13.83
CA PHE A 151 7.22 4.42 14.83
C PHE A 151 7.39 3.00 14.29
N ILE A 152 6.97 2.74 13.05
CA ILE A 152 7.11 1.43 12.40
C ILE A 152 8.59 1.05 12.26
N TYR A 153 9.45 1.97 11.82
CA TYR A 153 10.89 1.71 11.66
C TYR A 153 11.68 1.76 12.98
N SER A 154 11.12 2.30 14.05
CA SER A 154 11.79 2.41 15.34
C SER A 154 12.17 1.05 15.91
N LYS A 155 13.16 1.05 16.83
CA LYS A 155 13.60 -0.15 17.57
C LYS A 155 12.69 -0.52 18.74
N LEU A 156 11.58 0.20 18.95
CA LEU A 156 10.61 -0.15 19.98
C LEU A 156 10.05 -1.55 19.74
N LYS A 157 9.67 -2.20 20.84
CA LYS A 157 9.09 -3.55 20.80
C LYS A 157 7.93 -3.62 19.83
N VAL A 158 7.87 -4.70 19.07
CA VAL A 158 6.76 -4.93 18.13
C VAL A 158 5.56 -5.46 18.92
N GLU A 159 4.53 -4.63 19.01
CA GLU A 159 3.25 -4.91 19.66
C GLU A 159 2.09 -4.80 18.67
N ASP A 160 0.88 -5.19 19.09
CA ASP A 160 -0.33 -5.19 18.25
C ASP A 160 -0.49 -3.88 17.46
N LYS A 161 -0.34 -2.75 18.14
CA LYS A 161 -0.51 -1.41 17.56
C LYS A 161 0.44 -1.13 16.40
N LYS A 162 1.71 -1.51 16.54
CA LYS A 162 2.73 -1.31 15.51
C LYS A 162 2.43 -2.13 14.25
N VAL A 163 1.96 -3.37 14.44
CA VAL A 163 1.58 -4.25 13.33
C VAL A 163 0.32 -3.75 12.64
N VAL A 164 -0.70 -3.35 13.39
CA VAL A 164 -1.96 -2.81 12.83
C VAL A 164 -1.69 -1.53 12.02
N LEU A 165 -0.87 -0.61 12.53
CA LEU A 165 -0.48 0.58 11.76
C LEU A 165 0.25 0.21 10.46
N ALA A 166 1.15 -0.78 10.51
CA ALA A 166 1.85 -1.24 9.31
C ALA A 166 0.89 -1.88 8.29
N GLU A 167 -0.10 -2.66 8.74
CA GLU A 167 -1.15 -3.19 7.86
C GLU A 167 -1.96 -2.05 7.20
N ASN A 168 -2.36 -1.03 7.98
CA ASN A 168 -3.09 0.12 7.45
C ASN A 168 -2.28 0.87 6.39
N LEU A 169 -1.00 1.13 6.64
CA LEU A 169 -0.14 1.80 5.67
C LEU A 169 0.15 0.93 4.43
N LEU A 170 0.23 -0.39 4.59
CA LEU A 170 0.36 -1.30 3.45
C LEU A 170 -0.90 -1.31 2.59
N SER A 171 -2.10 -1.26 3.18
CA SER A 171 -3.37 -1.24 2.44
C SER A 171 -3.50 -0.04 1.51
N THR A 172 -2.81 1.07 1.82
CA THR A 172 -2.74 2.30 1.01
C THR A 172 -1.49 2.37 0.13
N SER A 173 -0.74 1.28 0.02
CA SER A 173 0.54 1.22 -0.73
C SER A 173 1.62 2.19 -0.23
N THR A 174 1.49 2.65 1.02
CA THR A 174 2.40 3.62 1.65
C THR A 174 3.62 2.93 2.27
N LEU A 175 3.51 1.63 2.58
CA LEU A 175 4.55 0.83 3.22
C LEU A 175 5.01 -0.29 2.28
N GLU A 176 6.29 -0.60 2.29
CA GLU A 176 6.80 -1.78 1.59
C GLU A 176 6.40 -3.08 2.33
N SER A 177 5.97 -4.08 1.58
CA SER A 177 5.56 -5.37 2.13
C SER A 177 6.66 -6.07 2.94
N SER A 178 7.92 -5.91 2.55
CA SER A 178 9.09 -6.46 3.27
C SER A 178 9.11 -6.02 4.75
N VAL A 179 8.75 -4.76 5.02
CA VAL A 179 8.66 -4.20 6.39
C VAL A 179 7.57 -4.92 7.18
N LEU A 180 6.38 -5.09 6.59
CA LEU A 180 5.30 -5.85 7.24
C LEU A 180 5.73 -7.29 7.52
N GLY A 181 6.39 -7.95 6.55
CA GLY A 181 6.91 -9.30 6.72
C GLY A 181 7.90 -9.43 7.88
N ASP A 182 8.75 -8.43 8.08
CA ASP A 182 9.70 -8.42 9.19
C ASP A 182 9.01 -8.14 10.54
N LEU A 183 8.01 -7.25 10.57
CA LEU A 183 7.19 -7.03 11.76
C LEU A 183 6.41 -8.28 12.16
N TYR A 184 5.84 -9.00 11.22
CA TYR A 184 5.16 -10.27 11.48
C TYR A 184 6.09 -11.32 12.11
N LYS A 185 7.34 -11.43 11.61
CA LYS A 185 8.35 -12.33 12.21
C LYS A 185 8.70 -11.92 13.65
N GLN A 186 8.97 -10.62 13.85
CA GLN A 186 9.35 -10.10 15.16
C GLN A 186 8.20 -10.23 16.17
N TYR A 187 6.97 -9.92 15.76
CA TYR A 187 5.78 -10.09 16.60
C TYR A 187 5.58 -11.55 16.98
N PHE A 188 5.70 -12.49 16.03
CA PHE A 188 5.52 -13.92 16.28
C PHE A 188 6.55 -14.45 17.27
N THR A 189 7.82 -14.08 17.14
CA THR A 189 8.89 -14.51 18.04
C THR A 189 8.77 -13.87 19.43
N GLY A 190 8.27 -12.65 19.53
CA GLY A 190 8.13 -11.90 20.78
C GLY A 190 6.86 -12.20 21.58
N SER A 191 5.82 -12.76 20.95
CA SER A 191 4.47 -12.88 21.54
C SER A 191 4.13 -14.24 22.14
N ASN A 192 5.07 -15.20 22.22
CA ASN A 192 4.80 -16.59 22.63
C ASN A 192 3.65 -17.25 21.81
N LEU A 193 3.38 -16.78 20.61
CA LEU A 193 2.44 -17.41 19.69
C LEU A 193 2.98 -18.81 19.37
N ASN A 194 2.28 -19.84 19.81
CA ASN A 194 2.71 -21.22 19.62
C ASN A 194 2.36 -21.67 18.21
N THR A 195 3.27 -22.38 17.54
CA THR A 195 3.02 -23.04 16.25
C THR A 195 1.90 -24.09 16.31
N SER A 196 1.44 -24.46 17.53
CA SER A 196 0.36 -25.41 17.77
C SER A 196 -1.03 -24.78 17.84
N VAL A 197 -1.15 -23.45 17.76
CA VAL A 197 -2.47 -22.78 17.74
C VAL A 197 -3.14 -23.09 16.40
N ASP A 198 -4.37 -23.56 16.48
CA ASP A 198 -5.20 -23.82 15.29
C ASP A 198 -5.69 -22.50 14.70
N TYR A 199 -4.84 -21.84 13.89
CA TYR A 199 -5.18 -20.60 13.18
C TYR A 199 -6.34 -20.78 12.19
N LEU A 200 -6.66 -22.03 11.81
CA LEU A 200 -7.77 -22.31 10.90
C LEU A 200 -9.12 -21.93 11.51
N ASN A 201 -9.26 -22.09 12.82
CA ASN A 201 -10.51 -21.88 13.55
C ASN A 201 -10.56 -20.52 14.28
N MET A 202 -9.51 -19.68 14.15
CA MET A 202 -9.54 -18.34 14.72
C MET A 202 -10.44 -17.41 13.89
N GLU A 203 -11.13 -16.49 14.56
CA GLU A 203 -11.77 -15.36 13.88
C GLU A 203 -10.72 -14.50 13.16
N SER A 204 -11.14 -13.80 12.09
CA SER A 204 -10.27 -12.91 11.34
C SER A 204 -9.68 -11.84 12.26
N SER A 205 -8.35 -11.75 12.28
CA SER A 205 -7.62 -10.84 13.17
C SER A 205 -6.17 -10.67 12.68
N MET A 206 -5.53 -9.60 13.12
CA MET A 206 -4.10 -9.39 12.89
C MET A 206 -3.27 -10.60 13.38
N LYS A 207 -3.59 -11.16 14.56
CA LYS A 207 -2.89 -12.34 15.11
C LYS A 207 -3.02 -13.57 14.20
N LYS A 208 -4.19 -13.77 13.60
CA LYS A 208 -4.41 -14.84 12.62
C LYS A 208 -3.54 -14.64 11.38
N ARG A 209 -3.48 -13.44 10.83
CA ARG A 209 -2.62 -13.11 9.67
C ARG A 209 -1.14 -13.34 9.97
N VAL A 210 -0.65 -12.84 11.10
CA VAL A 210 0.72 -13.11 11.59
C VAL A 210 0.99 -14.60 11.70
N GLY A 211 0.06 -15.35 12.29
CA GLY A 211 0.18 -16.81 12.47
C GLY A 211 0.26 -17.55 11.15
N ILE A 212 -0.67 -17.30 10.22
CA ILE A 212 -0.69 -17.92 8.88
C ILE A 212 0.60 -17.60 8.12
N TYR A 213 1.03 -16.35 8.10
CA TYR A 213 2.28 -15.96 7.43
C TYR A 213 3.50 -16.74 7.96
N ASN A 214 3.64 -16.84 9.30
CA ASN A 214 4.76 -17.56 9.88
C ASN A 214 4.66 -19.08 9.68
N LEU A 215 3.45 -19.67 9.66
CA LEU A 215 3.25 -21.07 9.29
C LEU A 215 3.67 -21.34 7.85
N ILE A 216 3.28 -20.50 6.88
CA ILE A 216 3.70 -20.64 5.48
C ILE A 216 5.22 -20.61 5.39
N ARG A 217 5.87 -19.69 6.08
CA ARG A 217 7.34 -19.57 6.04
C ARG A 217 8.07 -20.76 6.65
N SER A 218 7.60 -21.24 7.79
CA SER A 218 8.24 -22.32 8.54
C SER A 218 7.94 -23.72 7.98
N THR A 219 6.86 -23.87 7.19
CA THR A 219 6.44 -25.16 6.65
C THR A 219 7.41 -25.65 5.59
N SER A 220 7.97 -26.84 5.81
CA SER A 220 8.74 -27.62 4.82
C SER A 220 7.85 -28.62 4.07
N ASP A 221 6.70 -28.97 4.60
CA ASP A 221 5.74 -29.90 4.01
C ASP A 221 4.93 -29.21 2.90
N GLN A 222 5.30 -29.45 1.66
CA GLN A 222 4.63 -28.86 0.48
C GLN A 222 3.16 -29.25 0.38
N SER A 223 2.71 -30.34 1.01
CA SER A 223 1.32 -30.79 0.93
C SER A 223 0.36 -29.88 1.72
N LYS A 224 0.87 -29.14 2.71
CA LYS A 224 0.11 -28.19 3.54
C LYS A 224 0.07 -26.78 2.96
N LEU A 225 1.03 -26.44 2.09
CA LEU A 225 1.16 -25.09 1.55
C LEU A 225 -0.08 -24.62 0.78
N PRO A 226 -0.74 -25.42 -0.10
CA PRO A 226 -1.93 -24.97 -0.82
C PRO A 226 -3.01 -24.42 0.10
N LYS A 227 -3.35 -25.17 1.15
CA LYS A 227 -4.37 -24.74 2.12
C LYS A 227 -3.96 -23.50 2.91
N LEU A 228 -2.69 -23.40 3.32
CA LEU A 228 -2.19 -22.23 4.04
C LEU A 228 -2.17 -20.97 3.15
N LEU A 229 -1.83 -21.11 1.86
CA LEU A 229 -1.86 -20.01 0.91
C LEU A 229 -3.30 -19.55 0.62
N SER A 230 -4.25 -20.49 0.52
CA SER A 230 -5.67 -20.16 0.41
C SER A 230 -6.14 -19.31 1.59
N LEU A 231 -5.85 -19.74 2.82
CA LEU A 231 -6.18 -18.98 4.03
C LEU A 231 -5.49 -17.60 4.07
N TYR A 232 -4.24 -17.52 3.60
CA TYR A 232 -3.53 -16.26 3.52
C TYR A 232 -4.23 -15.29 2.59
N VAL A 233 -4.64 -15.76 1.43
CA VAL A 233 -5.36 -14.97 0.43
C VAL A 233 -6.70 -14.48 1.00
N ASP A 234 -7.48 -15.36 1.64
CA ASP A 234 -8.75 -15.01 2.25
C ASP A 234 -8.57 -13.92 3.33
N GLU A 235 -7.60 -14.10 4.23
CA GLU A 235 -7.36 -13.17 5.34
C GLU A 235 -6.79 -11.82 4.87
N MET A 236 -5.86 -11.83 3.90
CA MET A 236 -5.26 -10.61 3.38
C MET A 236 -6.23 -9.88 2.43
N GLY A 237 -7.01 -10.61 1.64
CA GLY A 237 -8.03 -10.06 0.75
C GLY A 237 -9.13 -9.34 1.54
N SER A 238 -9.63 -9.95 2.62
CA SER A 238 -10.67 -9.35 3.49
C SER A 238 -10.27 -8.01 4.08
N GLN A 239 -8.96 -7.73 4.19
CA GLN A 239 -8.39 -6.48 4.72
C GLN A 239 -7.78 -5.59 3.63
N LYS A 240 -7.98 -5.91 2.35
CA LYS A 240 -7.39 -5.19 1.20
C LYS A 240 -5.85 -5.15 1.21
N LEU A 241 -5.22 -6.13 1.83
CA LEU A 241 -3.77 -6.24 1.95
C LEU A 241 -3.15 -7.11 0.86
N LEU A 242 -3.95 -7.92 0.16
CA LEU A 242 -3.46 -9.00 -0.69
C LEU A 242 -2.54 -8.50 -1.80
N LEU A 243 -2.95 -7.48 -2.56
CA LEU A 243 -2.16 -6.95 -3.67
C LEU A 243 -0.76 -6.51 -3.24
N ASN A 244 -0.68 -5.85 -2.10
CA ASN A 244 0.58 -5.32 -1.58
C ASN A 244 1.40 -6.33 -0.76
N SER A 245 0.84 -7.50 -0.41
CA SER A 245 1.50 -8.50 0.44
C SER A 245 1.74 -9.86 -0.22
N ALA A 246 1.18 -10.11 -1.40
CA ALA A 246 1.29 -11.40 -2.08
C ALA A 246 2.74 -11.83 -2.34
N ASN A 247 3.65 -10.87 -2.56
CA ASN A 247 5.07 -11.14 -2.75
C ASN A 247 5.75 -11.76 -1.51
N LEU A 248 5.21 -11.55 -0.29
CA LEU A 248 5.74 -12.14 0.94
C LEU A 248 5.67 -13.68 0.97
N VAL A 249 4.75 -14.25 0.21
CA VAL A 249 4.51 -15.69 0.14
C VAL A 249 4.72 -16.27 -1.26
N TYR A 250 5.12 -15.45 -2.23
CA TYR A 250 5.30 -15.84 -3.63
C TYR A 250 6.26 -17.01 -3.79
N ASP A 251 7.42 -16.97 -3.14
CA ASP A 251 8.42 -18.06 -3.24
C ASP A 251 7.84 -19.41 -2.80
N LYS A 252 6.93 -19.40 -1.82
CA LYS A 252 6.24 -20.62 -1.36
C LYS A 252 5.15 -21.08 -2.34
N ALA A 253 4.45 -20.15 -2.99
CA ALA A 253 3.48 -20.48 -4.04
C ALA A 253 4.16 -21.09 -5.27
N LYS A 254 5.29 -20.51 -5.67
CA LYS A 254 6.05 -20.93 -6.87
C LYS A 254 6.59 -22.35 -6.79
N ILE A 255 7.03 -22.82 -5.62
CA ILE A 255 7.64 -24.16 -5.48
C ILE A 255 6.63 -25.29 -5.46
N ILE A 256 5.33 -25.01 -5.35
CA ILE A 256 4.30 -26.06 -5.30
C ILE A 256 4.15 -26.68 -6.69
N THR A 257 4.21 -28.01 -6.74
CA THR A 257 3.88 -28.74 -7.96
C THR A 257 2.37 -28.83 -8.13
N PRO A 258 1.82 -28.37 -9.27
CA PRO A 258 0.39 -28.48 -9.55
C PRO A 258 -0.13 -29.91 -9.45
N LYS A 259 -1.25 -30.10 -8.73
CA LYS A 259 -1.92 -31.40 -8.60
C LYS A 259 -3.42 -31.20 -8.54
N GLN A 260 -4.18 -32.09 -9.16
CA GLN A 260 -5.65 -32.05 -9.15
C GLN A 260 -6.24 -32.15 -7.73
N SER A 261 -5.54 -32.80 -6.80
CA SER A 261 -5.98 -32.89 -5.39
C SER A 261 -6.07 -31.53 -4.68
N TYR A 262 -5.46 -30.47 -5.23
CA TYR A 262 -5.46 -29.13 -4.68
C TYR A 262 -6.49 -28.20 -5.34
N LYS A 263 -7.47 -28.75 -6.07
CA LYS A 263 -8.42 -28.00 -6.91
C LYS A 263 -9.08 -26.82 -6.18
N ASN A 264 -9.39 -26.96 -4.89
CA ASN A 264 -10.03 -25.91 -4.10
C ASN A 264 -9.09 -24.74 -3.73
N ASP A 265 -7.78 -24.97 -3.80
CA ASP A 265 -6.77 -23.99 -3.41
C ASP A 265 -6.06 -23.35 -4.63
N VAL A 266 -6.41 -23.77 -5.85
CA VAL A 266 -5.71 -23.35 -7.07
C VAL A 266 -5.94 -21.88 -7.37
N LEU A 267 -7.17 -21.38 -7.25
CA LEU A 267 -7.47 -19.98 -7.55
C LEU A 267 -6.68 -19.01 -6.66
N PRO A 268 -6.66 -19.16 -5.32
CA PRO A 268 -5.80 -18.37 -4.45
C PRO A 268 -4.30 -18.42 -4.83
N ILE A 269 -3.78 -19.60 -5.16
CA ILE A 269 -2.38 -19.73 -5.57
C ILE A 269 -2.13 -18.99 -6.89
N CYS A 270 -3.02 -19.14 -7.87
CA CYS A 270 -2.91 -18.43 -9.15
C CYS A 270 -2.97 -16.91 -8.96
N VAL A 271 -3.78 -16.40 -8.04
CA VAL A 271 -3.83 -14.96 -7.76
C VAL A 271 -2.50 -14.47 -7.21
N ILE A 272 -1.88 -15.18 -6.25
CA ILE A 272 -0.53 -14.83 -5.75
C ILE A 272 0.48 -14.82 -6.89
N LEU A 273 0.47 -15.83 -7.76
CA LEU A 273 1.38 -15.93 -8.91
C LEU A 273 1.18 -14.76 -9.88
N LEU A 274 -0.06 -14.44 -10.22
CA LEU A 274 -0.40 -13.39 -11.18
C LEU A 274 -0.15 -11.98 -10.64
N ILE A 275 -0.33 -11.73 -9.34
CA ILE A 275 0.10 -10.48 -8.70
C ILE A 275 1.61 -10.29 -8.88
N ASN A 276 2.38 -11.38 -8.82
CA ASN A 276 3.83 -11.37 -9.01
C ASN A 276 4.26 -11.60 -10.48
N ASN A 277 3.33 -11.46 -11.44
CA ASN A 277 3.55 -11.62 -12.88
C ASN A 277 4.12 -13.01 -13.31
N ASP A 278 3.89 -14.05 -12.51
CA ASP A 278 4.29 -15.43 -12.86
C ASP A 278 3.14 -16.17 -13.59
N THR A 279 2.87 -15.70 -14.80
CA THR A 279 1.79 -16.22 -15.65
C THR A 279 2.04 -17.66 -16.09
N GLU A 280 3.30 -18.03 -16.36
CA GLU A 280 3.66 -19.38 -16.77
C GLU A 280 3.34 -20.41 -15.70
N LYS A 281 3.66 -20.11 -14.44
CA LYS A 281 3.33 -21.03 -13.33
C LYS A 281 1.81 -21.13 -13.12
N CYS A 282 1.06 -20.04 -13.35
CA CYS A 282 -0.39 -20.07 -13.32
C CYS A 282 -0.97 -20.95 -14.46
N LYS A 283 -0.38 -20.93 -15.66
CA LYS A 283 -0.77 -21.84 -16.77
C LYS A 283 -0.54 -23.32 -16.43
N GLU A 284 0.58 -23.66 -15.78
CA GLU A 284 0.81 -25.04 -15.30
C GLU A 284 -0.34 -25.51 -14.37
N TRP A 285 -0.83 -24.62 -13.48
CA TRP A 285 -1.98 -24.92 -12.64
C TRP A 285 -3.27 -25.09 -13.43
N LEU A 286 -3.50 -24.24 -14.44
CA LEU A 286 -4.65 -24.34 -15.33
C LEU A 286 -4.67 -25.68 -16.06
N ASP A 287 -3.53 -26.11 -16.59
CA ASP A 287 -3.38 -27.39 -17.30
C ASP A 287 -3.66 -28.59 -16.40
N ALA A 288 -3.22 -28.53 -15.14
CA ALA A 288 -3.50 -29.57 -14.15
C ALA A 288 -4.99 -29.74 -13.83
N LEU A 289 -5.82 -28.68 -14.03
CA LEU A 289 -7.25 -28.70 -13.78
C LEU A 289 -8.11 -29.09 -15.01
N THR A 290 -7.57 -29.02 -16.23
CA THR A 290 -8.36 -29.19 -17.48
C THR A 290 -9.11 -30.50 -17.59
N PHE A 291 -8.69 -31.51 -16.87
CA PHE A 291 -9.33 -32.84 -16.86
C PHE A 291 -10.42 -33.00 -15.80
N ASP A 292 -10.66 -32.01 -14.93
CA ASP A 292 -11.66 -32.06 -13.88
C ASP A 292 -12.95 -31.33 -14.29
N LYS A 293 -14.05 -32.08 -14.39
CA LYS A 293 -15.36 -31.52 -14.75
C LYS A 293 -15.93 -30.57 -13.69
N ASP A 294 -15.55 -30.76 -12.43
CA ASP A 294 -16.05 -29.95 -11.30
C ASP A 294 -15.31 -28.62 -11.16
N SER A 295 -14.18 -28.45 -11.87
CA SER A 295 -13.35 -27.25 -11.80
C SER A 295 -13.69 -26.20 -12.88
N LYS A 296 -14.79 -26.34 -13.61
CA LYS A 296 -15.11 -25.46 -14.76
C LYS A 296 -15.16 -23.97 -14.40
N GLU A 297 -15.71 -23.61 -13.25
CA GLU A 297 -15.82 -22.23 -12.83
C GLU A 297 -14.45 -21.66 -12.43
N ILE A 298 -13.67 -22.43 -11.67
CA ILE A 298 -12.28 -22.07 -11.31
C ILE A 298 -11.43 -21.87 -12.56
N ILE A 299 -11.53 -22.76 -13.54
CA ILE A 299 -10.84 -22.65 -14.83
C ILE A 299 -11.22 -21.36 -15.56
N LYS A 300 -12.50 -20.99 -15.57
CA LYS A 300 -12.96 -19.74 -16.19
C LYS A 300 -12.35 -18.53 -15.45
N LYS A 301 -12.40 -18.48 -14.12
CA LYS A 301 -11.79 -17.39 -13.34
C LYS A 301 -10.32 -17.25 -13.63
N ILE A 302 -9.54 -18.34 -13.60
CA ILE A 302 -8.10 -18.31 -13.89
C ILE A 302 -7.83 -17.82 -15.32
N LYS A 303 -8.60 -18.28 -16.32
CA LYS A 303 -8.47 -17.80 -17.69
C LYS A 303 -8.78 -16.30 -17.81
N PHE A 304 -9.79 -15.81 -17.08
CA PHE A 304 -10.12 -14.39 -17.07
C PHE A 304 -8.98 -13.56 -16.45
N TYR A 305 -8.39 -13.99 -15.33
CA TYR A 305 -7.25 -13.32 -14.75
C TYR A 305 -6.00 -13.34 -15.65
N LEU A 306 -5.71 -14.48 -16.31
CA LEU A 306 -4.64 -14.57 -17.31
C LEU A 306 -4.90 -13.65 -18.50
N PHE A 307 -6.15 -13.53 -18.93
CA PHE A 307 -6.54 -12.59 -19.98
C PHE A 307 -6.27 -11.14 -19.59
N LEU A 308 -6.60 -10.74 -18.36
CA LEU A 308 -6.32 -9.40 -17.84
C LEU A 308 -4.80 -9.12 -17.72
N LYS A 309 -3.99 -10.15 -17.51
CA LYS A 309 -2.51 -10.01 -17.52
C LYS A 309 -1.91 -10.02 -18.92
N ASN A 310 -2.73 -10.11 -19.95
CA ASN A 310 -2.36 -9.91 -21.38
C ASN A 310 -1.25 -10.82 -21.91
N ASP A 311 -1.19 -12.06 -21.45
CA ASP A 311 -0.03 -12.91 -21.63
C ASP A 311 -0.12 -13.94 -22.77
N ASP A 312 -1.31 -14.19 -23.34
CA ASP A 312 -1.49 -15.28 -24.30
C ASP A 312 -2.64 -15.01 -25.28
N ASP A 313 -2.32 -14.96 -26.59
CA ASP A 313 -3.31 -14.72 -27.65
C ASP A 313 -4.38 -15.81 -27.76
N GLN A 314 -4.06 -17.06 -27.38
CA GLN A 314 -5.04 -18.16 -27.38
C GLN A 314 -6.03 -17.98 -26.23
N ILE A 315 -5.54 -17.63 -25.04
CA ILE A 315 -6.38 -17.33 -23.89
C ILE A 315 -7.25 -16.11 -24.19
N LYS A 316 -6.66 -15.04 -24.76
CA LYS A 316 -7.41 -13.84 -25.18
C LYS A 316 -8.55 -14.20 -26.14
N SER A 317 -8.25 -14.89 -27.21
CA SER A 317 -9.25 -15.32 -28.19
C SER A 317 -10.31 -16.21 -27.55
N SER A 318 -9.92 -17.13 -26.69
CA SER A 318 -10.85 -18.00 -25.96
C SER A 318 -11.78 -17.23 -25.03
N VAL A 319 -11.28 -16.23 -24.31
CA VAL A 319 -12.07 -15.42 -23.38
C VAL A 319 -13.01 -14.51 -24.16
N LEU A 320 -12.51 -13.79 -25.16
CA LEU A 320 -13.33 -12.89 -25.97
C LEU A 320 -14.45 -13.62 -26.72
N ASN A 321 -14.16 -14.76 -27.33
CA ASN A 321 -15.17 -15.56 -28.05
C ASN A 321 -16.24 -16.17 -27.13
N ASN A 322 -16.02 -16.19 -25.82
CA ASN A 322 -16.94 -16.75 -24.83
C ASN A 322 -17.31 -15.74 -23.73
N ALA A 323 -17.29 -14.46 -24.03
CA ALA A 323 -17.50 -13.37 -23.06
C ALA A 323 -18.77 -13.55 -22.19
N GLU A 324 -19.86 -14.06 -22.79
CA GLU A 324 -21.12 -14.34 -22.08
C GLU A 324 -20.95 -15.32 -20.91
N ASN A 325 -20.04 -16.28 -21.04
CA ASN A 325 -19.76 -17.24 -19.98
C ASN A 325 -19.07 -16.63 -18.76
N TYR A 326 -18.43 -15.48 -18.90
CA TYR A 326 -17.74 -14.79 -17.81
C TYR A 326 -18.69 -13.84 -17.08
N VAL A 327 -19.63 -13.21 -17.80
CA VAL A 327 -20.70 -12.40 -17.18
C VAL A 327 -21.69 -13.25 -16.40
N SER A 328 -21.85 -14.53 -16.75
CA SER A 328 -22.78 -15.46 -16.11
C SER A 328 -22.17 -16.33 -15.01
N LEU A 329 -20.97 -16.00 -14.49
CA LEU A 329 -20.38 -16.69 -13.35
C LEU A 329 -21.28 -16.55 -12.12
N GLU A 330 -21.61 -17.66 -11.45
CA GLU A 330 -22.51 -17.69 -10.29
C GLU A 330 -21.95 -16.94 -9.08
N SER A 331 -20.63 -16.94 -8.94
CA SER A 331 -19.91 -16.29 -7.83
C SER A 331 -19.84 -14.76 -7.92
N LEU A 332 -20.25 -14.15 -9.05
CA LEU A 332 -20.24 -12.71 -9.23
C LEU A 332 -21.51 -12.06 -8.71
N ASP A 333 -21.38 -10.94 -8.02
CA ASP A 333 -22.51 -10.07 -7.75
C ASP A 333 -22.98 -9.31 -9.01
N ASP A 334 -24.10 -8.59 -8.93
CA ASP A 334 -24.65 -7.86 -10.07
C ASP A 334 -23.77 -6.69 -10.51
N LEU A 335 -23.00 -6.08 -9.58
CA LEU A 335 -22.04 -5.01 -9.89
C LEU A 335 -20.88 -5.56 -10.72
N ASP A 336 -20.29 -6.65 -10.27
CA ASP A 336 -19.16 -7.30 -10.94
C ASP A 336 -19.54 -7.78 -12.34
N LYS A 337 -20.74 -8.38 -12.48
CA LYS A 337 -21.30 -8.75 -13.79
C LYS A 337 -21.45 -7.55 -14.73
N ASN A 338 -21.92 -6.41 -14.20
CA ASN A 338 -22.05 -5.17 -14.96
C ASN A 338 -20.69 -4.61 -15.39
N ILE A 339 -19.67 -4.65 -14.52
CA ILE A 339 -18.29 -4.21 -14.81
C ILE A 339 -17.70 -5.06 -15.93
N ILE A 340 -17.75 -6.40 -15.81
CA ILE A 340 -17.24 -7.33 -16.82
C ILE A 340 -17.98 -7.13 -18.15
N ALA A 341 -19.30 -6.99 -18.13
CA ALA A 341 -20.08 -6.77 -19.32
C ALA A 341 -19.72 -5.44 -20.00
N LYS A 342 -19.52 -4.37 -19.23
CA LYS A 342 -19.06 -3.07 -19.76
C LYS A 342 -17.70 -3.19 -20.41
N PHE A 343 -16.77 -3.85 -19.76
CA PHE A 343 -15.44 -4.10 -20.29
C PHE A 343 -15.46 -4.83 -21.63
N PHE A 344 -16.19 -5.95 -21.74
CA PHE A 344 -16.33 -6.67 -22.99
C PHE A 344 -17.04 -5.85 -24.07
N SER A 345 -18.00 -4.99 -23.70
CA SER A 345 -18.68 -4.12 -24.67
C SER A 345 -17.75 -3.08 -25.30
N LEU A 346 -16.68 -2.67 -24.62
CA LEU A 346 -15.69 -1.76 -25.16
C LEU A 346 -14.72 -2.45 -26.13
N ARG A 347 -14.48 -3.74 -25.96
CA ARG A 347 -13.55 -4.55 -26.79
C ARG A 347 -14.20 -5.32 -27.93
N GLN A 348 -15.51 -5.57 -27.86
CA GLN A 348 -16.27 -6.33 -28.85
C GLN A 348 -17.55 -5.57 -29.27
N GLU A 349 -17.39 -4.48 -30.02
CA GLU A 349 -18.43 -3.46 -30.27
C GLU A 349 -19.81 -3.98 -30.72
N ASN A 350 -19.94 -5.09 -31.43
CA ASN A 350 -21.18 -5.46 -32.05
C ASN A 350 -21.92 -6.69 -31.46
N GLN A 351 -21.20 -7.73 -31.04
CA GLN A 351 -21.83 -8.96 -30.57
C GLN A 351 -22.32 -8.87 -29.13
N PHE A 352 -21.57 -8.13 -28.28
CA PHE A 352 -21.86 -8.03 -26.86
C PHE A 352 -22.95 -6.98 -26.54
N LEU A 353 -23.10 -5.97 -27.38
CA LEU A 353 -24.14 -4.95 -27.25
C LEU A 353 -25.58 -5.54 -27.34
N GLU A 354 -25.79 -6.58 -28.13
CA GLU A 354 -27.12 -7.25 -28.23
C GLU A 354 -27.41 -8.05 -26.95
N PHE A 355 -26.41 -8.75 -26.41
CA PHE A 355 -26.52 -9.44 -25.13
C PHE A 355 -26.84 -8.46 -24.01
N TRP A 356 -26.09 -7.33 -23.95
CA TRP A 356 -26.28 -6.27 -22.96
C TRP A 356 -27.68 -5.64 -23.04
N ARG A 357 -28.18 -5.37 -24.25
CA ARG A 357 -29.51 -4.81 -24.48
C ARG A 357 -30.63 -5.76 -24.06
N SER A 358 -30.43 -7.07 -24.18
CA SER A 358 -31.41 -8.08 -23.76
C SER A 358 -31.55 -8.23 -22.25
N LYS A 359 -30.59 -7.69 -21.46
CA LYS A 359 -30.55 -7.79 -20.00
C LYS A 359 -30.76 -6.44 -19.28
N ASN A 360 -31.51 -5.54 -19.87
CA ASN A 360 -31.78 -4.17 -19.39
C ASN A 360 -32.28 -4.05 -17.93
N ASP A 361 -32.67 -5.14 -17.28
CA ASP A 361 -33.12 -5.15 -15.88
C ASP A 361 -31.97 -5.17 -14.85
N MET A 362 -30.72 -5.31 -15.30
CA MET A 362 -29.53 -5.38 -14.37
C MET A 362 -29.06 -4.03 -13.84
N ILE A 363 -29.49 -2.92 -14.40
CA ILE A 363 -29.06 -1.59 -13.96
C ILE A 363 -30.09 -1.00 -12.98
N ARG A 364 -30.23 -1.58 -11.81
CA ARG A 364 -30.87 -0.87 -10.69
C ARG A 364 -29.79 -0.18 -9.88
N THR A 365 -29.62 1.10 -10.14
CA THR A 365 -28.69 1.99 -9.42
C THR A 365 -29.23 2.28 -8.04
N SER A 366 -28.56 1.79 -7.02
CA SER A 366 -28.67 2.35 -5.66
C SER A 366 -27.91 3.67 -5.62
N GLY A 367 -28.59 4.72 -5.25
CA GLY A 367 -28.20 6.08 -4.91
C GLY A 367 -26.85 6.64 -5.40
N ILE A 368 -26.91 7.58 -6.32
CA ILE A 368 -25.76 8.32 -6.85
C ILE A 368 -25.28 9.32 -5.79
N THR A 369 -24.07 9.15 -5.30
CA THR A 369 -23.41 10.13 -4.40
C THR A 369 -22.18 10.79 -5.03
N ILE A 370 -21.86 10.51 -6.28
CA ILE A 370 -20.67 11.07 -6.95
C ILE A 370 -20.97 12.42 -7.58
N ASN A 371 -19.99 13.31 -7.47
CA ASN A 371 -20.02 14.60 -8.15
C ASN A 371 -19.98 14.39 -9.67
N ILE A 372 -21.13 14.42 -10.32
CA ILE A 372 -21.32 14.27 -11.77
C ILE A 372 -20.36 15.19 -12.55
N LYS A 373 -20.03 16.37 -12.02
CA LYS A 373 -19.09 17.30 -12.65
C LYS A 373 -17.67 16.73 -12.76
N LEU A 374 -17.23 15.89 -11.82
CA LEU A 374 -15.92 15.23 -11.92
C LEU A 374 -15.92 14.19 -13.05
N ILE A 375 -17.00 13.46 -13.21
CA ILE A 375 -17.15 12.47 -14.30
C ILE A 375 -17.24 13.18 -15.65
N GLU A 376 -18.01 14.27 -15.75
CA GLU A 376 -18.07 15.10 -16.95
C GLU A 376 -16.70 15.67 -17.31
N TYR A 377 -15.97 16.17 -16.32
CA TYR A 377 -14.61 16.68 -16.50
C TYR A 377 -13.65 15.57 -16.95
N LEU A 378 -13.70 14.39 -16.34
CA LEU A 378 -12.91 13.22 -16.77
C LEU A 378 -13.16 12.89 -18.24
N ASN A 379 -14.42 12.90 -18.67
CA ASN A 379 -14.78 12.63 -20.06
C ASN A 379 -14.27 13.70 -21.04
N GLN A 380 -14.06 14.93 -20.58
CA GLN A 380 -13.53 16.03 -21.40
C GLN A 380 -12.01 15.99 -21.50
N ILE A 381 -11.29 15.68 -20.40
CA ILE A 381 -9.84 15.79 -20.36
C ILE A 381 -9.09 14.56 -20.87
N LYS A 382 -9.74 13.39 -20.95
CA LYS A 382 -9.08 12.12 -21.34
C LYS A 382 -8.36 12.17 -22.68
N ASP A 383 -8.87 12.97 -23.62
CA ASP A 383 -8.31 13.15 -24.95
C ASP A 383 -7.30 14.34 -25.01
N ILE A 384 -7.20 15.12 -23.92
CA ILE A 384 -6.38 16.34 -23.86
C ILE A 384 -5.14 16.12 -22.99
N SER A 385 -5.32 15.51 -21.81
CA SER A 385 -4.27 15.34 -20.79
C SER A 385 -4.36 13.97 -20.14
N VAL A 386 -3.57 13.03 -20.64
CA VAL A 386 -3.51 11.64 -20.15
C VAL A 386 -3.17 11.59 -18.65
N GLY A 387 -2.17 12.36 -18.21
CA GLY A 387 -1.74 12.36 -16.81
C GLY A 387 -2.83 12.88 -15.87
N GLU A 388 -3.55 13.93 -16.27
CA GLU A 388 -4.66 14.49 -15.50
C GLU A 388 -5.86 13.52 -15.47
N ALA A 389 -6.14 12.85 -16.57
CA ALA A 389 -7.20 11.85 -16.65
C ALA A 389 -6.94 10.64 -15.74
N ILE A 390 -5.69 10.15 -15.69
CA ILE A 390 -5.28 9.05 -14.78
C ILE A 390 -5.42 9.51 -13.32
N LEU A 391 -4.90 10.70 -12.99
CA LEU A 391 -4.99 11.24 -11.63
C LEU A 391 -6.45 11.41 -11.20
N LEU A 392 -7.30 11.97 -12.05
CA LEU A 392 -8.72 12.17 -11.75
C LEU A 392 -9.46 10.83 -11.61
N SER A 393 -9.12 9.82 -12.43
CA SER A 393 -9.64 8.46 -12.29
C SER A 393 -9.29 7.87 -10.92
N SER A 394 -8.06 8.05 -10.46
CA SER A 394 -7.60 7.60 -9.14
C SER A 394 -8.32 8.31 -8.00
N ILE A 395 -8.57 9.62 -8.12
CA ILE A 395 -9.34 10.41 -7.14
C ILE A 395 -10.79 9.93 -7.09
N ILE A 396 -11.43 9.72 -8.24
CA ILE A 396 -12.81 9.23 -8.33
C ILE A 396 -12.91 7.83 -7.71
N TYR A 397 -11.95 6.95 -7.99
CA TYR A 397 -11.91 5.61 -7.42
C TYR A 397 -11.68 5.62 -5.91
N GLY A 398 -10.73 6.42 -5.42
CA GLY A 398 -10.39 6.53 -4.00
C GLY A 398 -11.48 7.15 -3.14
N ASN A 399 -12.29 8.07 -3.71
CA ASN A 399 -13.43 8.65 -3.03
C ASN A 399 -14.68 7.75 -2.98
N ASN A 400 -14.67 6.63 -3.70
CA ASN A 400 -15.70 5.59 -3.64
C ASN A 400 -15.51 4.72 -2.39
N ASN A 401 -15.75 5.30 -1.21
CA ASN A 401 -15.72 4.57 0.05
C ASN A 401 -16.82 3.50 0.11
N GLU A 402 -16.52 2.44 0.79
CA GLU A 402 -17.09 1.11 1.02
C GLU A 402 -18.62 0.90 0.90
N HIS A 403 -19.44 1.93 0.82
CA HIS A 403 -20.91 1.78 0.88
C HIS A 403 -21.67 2.11 -0.41
N SER A 404 -21.00 2.63 -1.44
CA SER A 404 -21.61 2.84 -2.74
C SER A 404 -20.59 2.76 -3.87
N LYS A 405 -20.29 1.56 -4.33
CA LYS A 405 -19.56 1.38 -5.60
C LYS A 405 -20.46 1.95 -6.71
N ASP A 406 -20.20 3.18 -7.11
CA ASP A 406 -20.96 3.81 -8.18
C ASP A 406 -20.55 3.21 -9.52
N VAL A 407 -21.48 2.44 -10.10
CA VAL A 407 -21.31 1.78 -11.40
C VAL A 407 -20.93 2.77 -12.50
N TYR A 408 -21.50 3.99 -12.49
CA TYR A 408 -21.22 5.00 -13.51
C TYR A 408 -19.80 5.55 -13.40
N ALA A 409 -19.29 5.73 -12.18
CA ALA A 409 -17.91 6.14 -11.95
C ALA A 409 -16.94 5.08 -12.46
N LEU A 410 -17.17 3.81 -12.10
CA LEU A 410 -16.35 2.69 -12.56
C LEU A 410 -16.39 2.57 -14.08
N PHE A 411 -17.58 2.72 -14.71
CA PHE A 411 -17.71 2.72 -16.16
C PHE A 411 -16.96 3.86 -16.83
N SER A 412 -16.97 5.05 -16.23
CA SER A 412 -16.24 6.21 -16.75
C SER A 412 -14.75 6.02 -16.64
N ILE A 413 -14.24 5.46 -15.53
CA ILE A 413 -12.85 5.10 -15.33
C ILE A 413 -12.43 4.06 -16.37
N ILE A 414 -13.13 2.93 -16.47
CA ILE A 414 -12.83 1.86 -17.43
C ILE A 414 -12.77 2.41 -18.85
N LYS A 415 -13.76 3.21 -19.25
CA LYS A 415 -13.80 3.83 -20.59
C LYS A 415 -12.62 4.77 -20.82
N THR A 416 -12.25 5.54 -19.80
CA THR A 416 -11.12 6.48 -19.89
C THR A 416 -9.79 5.73 -20.03
N LEU A 417 -9.56 4.74 -19.19
CA LEU A 417 -8.34 3.92 -19.24
C LEU A 417 -8.23 3.16 -20.56
N GLU A 418 -9.34 2.61 -21.07
CA GLU A 418 -9.36 1.89 -22.35
C GLU A 418 -8.98 2.79 -23.54
N VAL A 419 -9.44 4.06 -23.54
CA VAL A 419 -9.07 5.04 -24.59
C VAL A 419 -7.61 5.43 -24.49
N ILE A 420 -7.08 5.59 -23.25
CA ILE A 420 -5.68 5.97 -23.03
C ILE A 420 -4.74 4.84 -23.42
N ASN A 421 -4.94 3.67 -22.84
CA ASN A 421 -4.19 2.45 -23.10
C ASN A 421 -4.98 1.23 -22.57
N PRO A 422 -5.38 0.29 -23.44
CA PRO A 422 -6.10 -0.92 -23.02
C PRO A 422 -5.41 -1.71 -21.89
N SER A 423 -4.09 -1.70 -21.80
CA SER A 423 -3.37 -2.40 -20.72
C SER A 423 -3.63 -1.78 -19.34
N PHE A 424 -3.94 -0.48 -19.25
CA PHE A 424 -4.31 0.16 -17.99
C PHE A 424 -5.68 -0.33 -17.50
N THR A 425 -6.59 -0.57 -18.43
CA THR A 425 -7.89 -1.18 -18.10
C THR A 425 -7.72 -2.60 -17.58
N ASP A 426 -6.87 -3.38 -18.23
CA ASP A 426 -6.61 -4.77 -17.81
C ASP A 426 -6.01 -4.81 -16.41
N GLU A 427 -5.01 -3.99 -16.12
CA GLU A 427 -4.39 -3.93 -14.79
C GLU A 427 -5.37 -3.45 -13.72
N PHE A 428 -6.13 -2.38 -13.99
CA PHE A 428 -7.17 -1.88 -13.09
C PHE A 428 -8.21 -2.96 -12.76
N LEU A 429 -8.69 -3.70 -13.77
CA LEU A 429 -9.68 -4.76 -13.56
C LEU A 429 -9.06 -5.96 -12.83
N PHE A 430 -7.82 -6.30 -13.13
CA PHE A 430 -7.12 -7.34 -12.39
C PHE A 430 -7.03 -7.00 -10.90
N GLU A 431 -6.59 -5.80 -10.55
CA GLU A 431 -6.52 -5.34 -9.16
C GLU A 431 -7.90 -5.32 -8.49
N TYR A 432 -8.90 -4.82 -9.20
CA TYR A 432 -10.27 -4.78 -8.72
C TYR A 432 -10.79 -6.18 -8.38
N PHE A 433 -10.65 -7.12 -9.30
CA PHE A 433 -11.18 -8.48 -9.11
C PHE A 433 -10.33 -9.32 -8.17
N ALA A 434 -9.00 -9.16 -8.14
CA ALA A 434 -8.14 -9.85 -7.19
C ALA A 434 -8.50 -9.55 -5.73
N ASN A 435 -9.01 -8.35 -5.45
CA ASN A 435 -9.46 -7.97 -4.11
C ASN A 435 -10.91 -8.38 -3.78
N ASN A 436 -11.75 -8.63 -4.77
CA ASN A 436 -13.21 -8.78 -4.56
C ASN A 436 -13.76 -10.17 -4.90
N LEU A 437 -13.04 -11.00 -5.64
CA LEU A 437 -13.54 -12.28 -6.17
C LEU A 437 -12.96 -13.54 -5.52
N ILE A 438 -12.14 -13.39 -4.50
CA ILE A 438 -11.51 -14.50 -3.80
C ILE A 438 -12.33 -14.90 -2.60
#